data_0edca04b4aa9008a165047933c4d8a26
#
_entry.id   0edca04b4aa9008a165047933c4d8a26
#
_cell.length_a   1.000
_cell.length_b   1.000
_cell.length_c   1.000
_cell.angle_alpha   90.00
_cell.angle_beta   90.00
_cell.angle_gamma   90.00
#
_symmetry.space_group_name_H-M   'P 1'
#
loop_
_entity.id
_entity.type
_entity.pdbx_description
1 polymer ?
#
loop_
_entity_poly.entity_id
_entity_poly.type
_entity_poly.pdbx_seq_one_letter_code
_entity_poly.pdbx_strand_id
1 'polypeptide(L)'
;AANAQFEDAAKFVPENANCLVMVQAENILNSAIGRRENWATDRSAAFRSGASFFPPTTKRILMGSQIDFEFLDSVYHVGVFEQKGSEINLVEVSKRVNGNISTIGGKQALELPNNSYLIKVDNTTLVTMTPSNRQMTTRWLAKTTNGRMRVSPYLAEAVKFADQNAQVIVAFDLEGVLEPAEVEKRLVESGAVLEVSAAAVTKTLSNLRGVTLGVTVNDRISGAIKIDFSSDPSNVTPVSKAILIAALKKNGLMIDDIASWNVTSSGNQIRLSGPMTSEGFRQIGSLVHQPLEDDMHGASGGVTSNAEPTKQNMATRTKQYLGDI
;
A
#
# COMPACT_ATOMS: atom_id res chain seq x y z
N ALA A 1 7.55 22.04 -16.10
CA ALA A 1 7.19 21.68 -14.76
C ALA A 1 6.77 20.23 -14.79
N ALA A 2 7.55 19.31 -14.17
CA ALA A 2 7.07 17.96 -13.90
C ALA A 2 5.85 18.15 -12.99
N ASN A 3 4.67 17.78 -13.47
CA ASN A 3 3.45 17.87 -12.68
C ASN A 3 3.61 16.97 -11.47
N ALA A 4 3.41 17.52 -10.28
CA ALA A 4 3.32 16.82 -9.01
C ALA A 4 2.05 15.93 -9.00
N GLN A 5 2.15 14.80 -9.71
CA GLN A 5 0.99 14.02 -10.14
C GLN A 5 0.33 13.27 -8.98
N PHE A 6 1.11 12.85 -7.95
CA PHE A 6 0.58 12.21 -6.76
C PHE A 6 0.34 13.19 -5.60
N GLU A 7 0.93 14.40 -5.61
CA GLU A 7 0.68 15.39 -4.56
C GLU A 7 -0.80 15.79 -4.47
N ASP A 8 -1.47 15.93 -5.63
CA ASP A 8 -2.89 16.23 -5.67
C ASP A 8 -3.76 15.08 -5.15
N ALA A 9 -3.37 13.84 -5.40
CA ALA A 9 -4.04 12.67 -4.86
C ALA A 9 -3.76 12.50 -3.35
N ALA A 10 -2.54 12.83 -2.91
CA ALA A 10 -2.12 12.66 -1.52
C ALA A 10 -2.84 13.58 -0.52
N LYS A 11 -3.50 14.64 -0.98
CA LYS A 11 -4.39 15.45 -0.12
C LYS A 11 -5.57 14.68 0.47
N PHE A 12 -5.95 13.56 -0.18
CA PHE A 12 -7.01 12.68 0.32
C PHE A 12 -6.50 11.67 1.35
N VAL A 13 -5.20 11.53 1.55
CA VAL A 13 -4.65 10.61 2.56
C VAL A 13 -4.75 11.27 3.94
N PRO A 14 -5.32 10.57 4.94
CA PRO A 14 -5.36 11.05 6.31
C PRO A 14 -3.95 11.23 6.90
N GLU A 15 -3.82 12.16 7.85
CA GLU A 15 -2.53 12.53 8.46
C GLU A 15 -1.86 11.42 9.27
N ASN A 16 -2.65 10.47 9.77
CA ASN A 16 -2.17 9.31 10.53
C ASN A 16 -1.88 8.07 9.66
N ALA A 17 -1.91 8.20 8.32
CA ALA A 17 -1.44 7.14 7.45
C ALA A 17 0.05 6.87 7.66
N ASN A 18 0.42 5.60 7.73
CA ASN A 18 1.80 5.14 7.85
C ASN A 18 2.24 4.23 6.69
N CYS A 19 1.34 4.02 5.73
CA CYS A 19 1.63 3.29 4.50
C CYS A 19 1.04 4.03 3.30
N LEU A 20 1.82 4.11 2.22
CA LEU A 20 1.37 4.57 0.91
C LEU A 20 1.71 3.55 -0.17
N VAL A 21 0.77 3.38 -1.11
CA VAL A 21 1.01 2.67 -2.36
C VAL A 21 0.63 3.59 -3.51
N MET A 22 1.53 3.79 -4.45
CA MET A 22 1.34 4.65 -5.62
C MET A 22 1.63 3.85 -6.89
N VAL A 23 0.68 3.87 -7.83
CA VAL A 23 0.76 3.09 -9.06
C VAL A 23 0.45 3.98 -10.27
N GLN A 24 1.39 4.07 -11.19
CA GLN A 24 1.22 4.70 -12.50
C GLN A 24 0.67 3.67 -13.50
N ALA A 25 -0.61 3.31 -13.35
CA ALA A 25 -1.21 2.20 -14.08
C ALA A 25 -1.15 2.39 -15.62
N GLU A 26 -1.37 3.59 -16.13
CA GLU A 26 -1.26 3.89 -17.56
C GLU A 26 0.16 3.63 -18.06
N ASN A 27 1.19 4.04 -17.33
CA ASN A 27 2.58 3.85 -17.72
C ASN A 27 2.97 2.37 -17.72
N ILE A 28 2.50 1.59 -16.75
CA ILE A 28 2.71 0.13 -16.69
C ILE A 28 2.09 -0.55 -17.89
N LEU A 29 0.83 -0.26 -18.21
CA LEU A 29 0.12 -0.86 -19.34
C LEU A 29 0.74 -0.46 -20.69
N ASN A 30 1.29 0.75 -20.80
CA ASN A 30 1.95 1.26 -22.00
C ASN A 30 3.45 0.92 -22.05
N SER A 31 4.01 0.24 -21.06
CA SER A 31 5.41 -0.21 -21.10
C SER A 31 5.64 -1.25 -22.20
N ALA A 32 6.88 -1.48 -22.59
CA ALA A 32 7.21 -2.47 -23.61
C ALA A 32 6.76 -3.88 -23.18
N ILE A 33 6.99 -4.26 -21.92
CA ILE A 33 6.55 -5.55 -21.40
C ILE A 33 5.01 -5.62 -21.25
N GLY A 34 4.35 -4.54 -20.80
CA GLY A 34 2.90 -4.50 -20.66
C GLY A 34 2.17 -4.70 -21.99
N ARG A 35 2.71 -4.11 -23.07
CA ARG A 35 2.19 -4.33 -24.44
C ARG A 35 2.48 -5.73 -24.95
N ARG A 36 3.70 -6.26 -24.73
CA ARG A 36 4.09 -7.61 -25.16
C ARG A 36 3.24 -8.69 -24.52
N GLU A 37 2.92 -8.53 -23.25
CA GLU A 37 2.13 -9.48 -22.44
C GLU A 37 0.63 -9.16 -22.42
N ASN A 38 0.17 -8.16 -23.20
CA ASN A 38 -1.25 -7.79 -23.34
C ASN A 38 -1.96 -7.40 -22.03
N TRP A 39 -1.27 -6.84 -21.03
CA TRP A 39 -1.85 -6.51 -19.72
C TRP A 39 -3.06 -5.58 -19.78
N ALA A 40 -3.15 -4.69 -20.77
CA ALA A 40 -4.32 -3.83 -20.95
C ALA A 40 -5.58 -4.65 -21.32
N THR A 41 -5.42 -5.72 -22.09
CA THR A 41 -6.52 -6.64 -22.45
C THR A 41 -6.98 -7.44 -21.23
N ASP A 42 -6.03 -7.99 -20.47
CA ASP A 42 -6.31 -8.75 -19.25
C ASP A 42 -7.03 -7.90 -18.21
N ARG A 43 -6.57 -6.67 -17.98
CA ARG A 43 -7.23 -5.72 -17.11
C ARG A 43 -8.65 -5.39 -17.57
N SER A 44 -8.85 -5.19 -18.88
CA SER A 44 -10.17 -4.95 -19.44
C SER A 44 -11.09 -6.15 -19.31
N ALA A 45 -10.56 -7.36 -19.41
CA ALA A 45 -11.28 -8.61 -19.19
C ALA A 45 -11.67 -8.76 -17.71
N ALA A 46 -10.73 -8.55 -16.79
CA ALA A 46 -10.98 -8.57 -15.34
C ALA A 46 -12.06 -7.57 -14.91
N PHE A 47 -12.04 -6.36 -15.47
CA PHE A 47 -13.09 -5.36 -15.20
C PHE A 47 -14.47 -5.81 -15.74
N ARG A 48 -14.53 -6.38 -16.96
CA ARG A 48 -15.80 -6.86 -17.53
C ARG A 48 -16.38 -8.03 -16.77
N SER A 49 -15.54 -8.93 -16.27
CA SER A 49 -15.98 -10.09 -15.48
C SER A 49 -16.34 -9.77 -14.03
N GLY A 50 -16.07 -8.54 -13.55
CA GLY A 50 -16.25 -8.17 -12.15
C GLY A 50 -15.11 -8.60 -11.22
N ALA A 51 -14.05 -9.22 -11.75
CA ALA A 51 -12.85 -9.57 -10.98
C ALA A 51 -12.01 -8.34 -10.58
N SER A 52 -12.27 -7.19 -11.17
CA SER A 52 -11.67 -5.92 -10.78
C SER A 52 -12.72 -4.81 -10.86
N PHE A 53 -12.84 -4.00 -9.82
CA PHE A 53 -13.71 -2.82 -9.87
C PHE A 53 -13.01 -1.59 -10.48
N PHE A 54 -11.70 -1.66 -10.71
CA PHE A 54 -10.94 -0.56 -11.31
C PHE A 54 -11.25 -0.45 -12.81
N PRO A 55 -11.83 0.67 -13.29
CA PRO A 55 -12.03 0.88 -14.71
C PRO A 55 -10.71 0.76 -15.50
N PRO A 56 -10.74 0.21 -16.71
CA PRO A 56 -9.55 0.16 -17.59
C PRO A 56 -8.95 1.54 -17.87
N THR A 57 -9.76 2.59 -17.74
CA THR A 57 -9.38 4.00 -17.90
C THR A 57 -8.62 4.57 -16.69
N THR A 58 -8.46 3.83 -15.59
CA THR A 58 -7.71 4.33 -14.43
C THR A 58 -6.26 4.56 -14.81
N LYS A 59 -5.83 5.80 -14.68
CA LYS A 59 -4.50 6.28 -15.03
C LYS A 59 -3.51 6.11 -13.89
N ARG A 60 -3.93 6.50 -12.68
CA ARG A 60 -3.13 6.46 -11.46
C ARG A 60 -3.96 5.98 -10.28
N ILE A 61 -3.27 5.31 -9.38
CA ILE A 61 -3.84 4.83 -8.12
C ILE A 61 -2.91 5.30 -7.00
N LEU A 62 -3.47 5.93 -5.97
CA LEU A 62 -2.80 6.16 -4.71
C LEU A 62 -3.65 5.51 -3.63
N MET A 63 -3.03 4.71 -2.77
CA MET A 63 -3.67 4.13 -1.60
C MET A 63 -2.91 4.57 -0.36
N GLY A 64 -3.64 4.96 0.69
CA GLY A 64 -3.09 5.30 1.98
C GLY A 64 -3.76 4.50 3.07
N SER A 65 -2.99 4.00 4.02
CA SER A 65 -3.48 3.15 5.09
C SER A 65 -2.83 3.53 6.42
N GLN A 66 -3.57 3.33 7.49
CA GLN A 66 -2.99 3.20 8.83
C GLN A 66 -2.92 1.71 9.16
N ILE A 67 -1.70 1.18 9.21
CA ILE A 67 -1.43 -0.22 9.52
C ILE A 67 -1.00 -0.32 10.98
N ASP A 68 -1.62 -1.23 11.71
CA ASP A 68 -1.12 -1.70 13.00
C ASP A 68 -0.06 -2.77 12.74
N PHE A 69 1.21 -2.44 12.97
CA PHE A 69 2.32 -3.35 12.71
C PHE A 69 2.46 -4.48 13.73
N GLU A 70 1.77 -4.40 14.86
CA GLU A 70 1.73 -5.49 15.86
C GLU A 70 0.84 -6.63 15.36
N PHE A 71 -0.35 -6.29 14.85
CA PHE A 71 -1.34 -7.25 14.37
C PHE A 71 -1.37 -7.41 12.85
N LEU A 72 -0.62 -6.58 12.11
CA LEU A 72 -0.59 -6.50 10.64
C LEU A 72 -1.99 -6.31 10.03
N ASP A 73 -2.84 -5.61 10.75
CA ASP A 73 -4.19 -5.24 10.33
C ASP A 73 -4.26 -3.74 10.02
N SER A 74 -5.23 -3.34 9.23
CA SER A 74 -5.41 -1.93 8.93
C SER A 74 -6.60 -1.34 9.69
N VAL A 75 -6.37 -0.17 10.26
CA VAL A 75 -7.43 0.61 10.91
C VAL A 75 -8.38 1.19 9.86
N TYR A 76 -7.80 1.65 8.74
CA TYR A 76 -8.52 2.11 7.56
C TYR A 76 -7.67 2.01 6.31
N HIS A 77 -8.36 2.03 5.15
CA HIS A 77 -7.77 2.23 3.83
C HIS A 77 -8.49 3.37 3.11
N VAL A 78 -7.73 4.23 2.48
CA VAL A 78 -8.24 5.19 1.50
C VAL A 78 -7.61 4.89 0.15
N GLY A 79 -8.40 5.02 -0.92
CA GLY A 79 -7.89 4.91 -2.28
C GLY A 79 -8.27 6.15 -3.08
N VAL A 80 -7.39 6.61 -3.96
CA VAL A 80 -7.62 7.68 -4.92
C VAL A 80 -7.34 7.14 -6.32
N PHE A 81 -8.33 7.21 -7.19
CA PHE A 81 -8.26 6.65 -8.53
C PHE A 81 -8.53 7.74 -9.55
N GLU A 82 -7.50 8.12 -10.28
CA GLU A 82 -7.62 9.07 -11.38
C GLU A 82 -7.91 8.37 -12.69
N GLN A 83 -8.95 8.81 -13.38
CA GLN A 83 -9.40 8.26 -14.65
C GLN A 83 -8.93 9.11 -15.83
N LYS A 84 -8.72 8.47 -16.98
CA LYS A 84 -8.43 9.14 -18.25
C LYS A 84 -9.74 9.46 -18.98
N GLY A 85 -10.02 10.72 -19.18
CA GLY A 85 -10.85 11.27 -20.25
C GLY A 85 -12.35 11.19 -20.16
N SER A 86 -13.01 10.34 -19.42
CA SER A 86 -14.49 10.27 -19.42
C SER A 86 -15.10 10.49 -18.04
N GLU A 87 -16.27 11.11 -18.04
CA GLU A 87 -17.05 11.26 -16.82
C GLU A 87 -17.43 9.90 -16.24
N ILE A 88 -17.15 9.72 -14.95
CA ILE A 88 -17.47 8.50 -14.22
C ILE A 88 -18.97 8.46 -13.93
N ASN A 89 -19.65 7.43 -14.42
CA ASN A 89 -21.05 7.16 -14.13
C ASN A 89 -21.19 6.14 -12.99
N LEU A 90 -21.44 6.63 -11.76
CA LEU A 90 -21.60 5.75 -10.60
C LEU A 90 -22.84 4.84 -10.70
N VAL A 91 -23.86 5.18 -11.48
CA VAL A 91 -25.04 4.31 -11.69
C VAL A 91 -24.66 3.06 -12.47
N GLU A 92 -23.78 3.19 -13.47
CA GLU A 92 -23.30 2.02 -14.19
C GLU A 92 -22.33 1.17 -13.33
N VAL A 93 -21.49 1.83 -12.53
CA VAL A 93 -20.62 1.14 -11.59
C VAL A 93 -21.45 0.36 -10.56
N SER A 94 -22.51 0.97 -9.97
CA SER A 94 -23.36 0.34 -8.96
C SER A 94 -23.96 -0.99 -9.44
N LYS A 95 -24.42 -1.04 -10.70
CA LYS A 95 -25.00 -2.25 -11.29
C LYS A 95 -23.98 -3.41 -11.40
N ARG A 96 -22.71 -3.08 -11.61
CA ARG A 96 -21.64 -4.09 -11.77
C ARG A 96 -21.15 -4.66 -10.44
N VAL A 97 -21.03 -3.76 -9.43
CA VAL A 97 -20.46 -4.13 -8.12
C VAL A 97 -21.53 -4.40 -7.06
N ASN A 98 -22.82 -4.41 -7.46
CA ASN A 98 -23.94 -4.59 -6.56
C ASN A 98 -23.94 -3.59 -5.38
N GLY A 99 -23.54 -2.34 -5.66
CA GLY A 99 -23.42 -1.27 -4.65
C GLY A 99 -24.69 -0.42 -4.55
N ASN A 100 -24.94 0.13 -3.38
CA ASN A 100 -26.07 1.02 -3.11
C ASN A 100 -25.68 2.49 -3.32
N ILE A 101 -26.44 3.20 -4.17
CA ILE A 101 -26.22 4.65 -4.39
C ILE A 101 -26.59 5.42 -3.13
N SER A 102 -25.72 6.32 -2.72
CA SER A 102 -25.83 7.16 -1.53
C SER A 102 -25.25 8.56 -1.77
N THR A 103 -25.30 9.40 -0.75
CA THR A 103 -24.64 10.71 -0.74
C THR A 103 -23.89 10.87 0.56
N ILE A 104 -22.60 11.20 0.50
CA ILE A 104 -21.73 11.41 1.66
C ILE A 104 -21.01 12.74 1.51
N GLY A 105 -21.13 13.61 2.51
CA GLY A 105 -20.50 14.94 2.46
C GLY A 105 -20.91 15.79 1.24
N GLY A 106 -22.14 15.61 0.73
CA GLY A 106 -22.65 16.28 -0.48
C GLY A 106 -22.12 15.69 -1.80
N LYS A 107 -21.36 14.59 -1.77
CA LYS A 107 -20.83 13.91 -2.96
C LYS A 107 -21.63 12.65 -3.25
N GLN A 108 -21.78 12.30 -4.54
CA GLN A 108 -22.32 10.99 -4.93
C GLN A 108 -21.40 9.88 -4.44
N ALA A 109 -21.96 8.84 -3.85
CA ALA A 109 -21.24 7.70 -3.29
C ALA A 109 -21.95 6.39 -3.60
N LEU A 110 -21.20 5.30 -3.60
CA LEU A 110 -21.70 3.93 -3.55
C LEU A 110 -21.23 3.30 -2.24
N GLU A 111 -22.15 2.67 -1.56
CA GLU A 111 -21.82 1.72 -0.50
C GLU A 111 -21.62 0.36 -1.14
N LEU A 112 -20.42 -0.20 -0.97
CA LEU A 112 -20.00 -1.46 -1.58
C LEU A 112 -20.22 -2.63 -0.60
N PRO A 113 -20.46 -3.86 -1.10
CA PRO A 113 -20.66 -5.03 -0.25
C PRO A 113 -19.48 -5.35 0.67
N ASN A 114 -18.26 -4.97 0.29
CA ASN A 114 -17.03 -5.17 1.05
C ASN A 114 -16.78 -4.13 2.15
N ASN A 115 -17.83 -3.57 2.74
CA ASN A 115 -17.72 -2.58 3.82
C ASN A 115 -16.87 -1.35 3.44
N SER A 116 -17.00 -0.87 2.20
CA SER A 116 -16.32 0.36 1.77
C SER A 116 -17.26 1.32 1.05
N TYR A 117 -16.87 2.59 0.99
CA TYR A 117 -17.50 3.59 0.15
C TYR A 117 -16.64 3.87 -1.07
N LEU A 118 -17.29 4.01 -2.25
CA LEU A 118 -16.71 4.58 -3.45
C LEU A 118 -17.38 5.92 -3.73
N ILE A 119 -16.62 7.01 -3.79
CA ILE A 119 -17.14 8.37 -3.81
C ILE A 119 -16.61 9.10 -5.03
N LYS A 120 -17.49 9.73 -5.80
CA LYS A 120 -17.12 10.60 -6.91
C LYS A 120 -16.79 12.00 -6.37
N VAL A 121 -15.51 12.37 -6.43
CA VAL A 121 -15.06 13.69 -5.99
C VAL A 121 -15.25 14.74 -7.08
N ASP A 122 -14.85 14.37 -8.30
CA ASP A 122 -15.03 15.16 -9.53
C ASP A 122 -15.23 14.23 -10.74
N ASN A 123 -15.18 14.78 -11.96
CA ASN A 123 -15.48 14.02 -13.17
C ASN A 123 -14.46 12.91 -13.47
N THR A 124 -13.24 13.01 -12.96
CA THR A 124 -12.13 12.10 -13.25
C THR A 124 -11.56 11.43 -12.01
N THR A 125 -11.99 11.81 -10.81
CA THR A 125 -11.44 11.31 -9.55
C THR A 125 -12.48 10.56 -8.74
N LEU A 126 -12.18 9.31 -8.45
CA LEU A 126 -12.88 8.49 -7.47
C LEU A 126 -12.01 8.35 -6.22
N VAL A 127 -12.64 8.31 -5.05
CA VAL A 127 -11.97 7.95 -3.81
C VAL A 127 -12.72 6.84 -3.10
N THR A 128 -11.98 5.97 -2.39
CA THR A 128 -12.57 4.94 -1.54
C THR A 128 -12.21 5.18 -0.08
N MET A 129 -13.08 4.72 0.80
CA MET A 129 -12.84 4.66 2.24
C MET A 129 -13.35 3.33 2.79
N THR A 130 -12.48 2.62 3.48
CA THR A 130 -12.76 1.38 4.22
C THR A 130 -12.31 1.58 5.66
N PRO A 131 -13.11 1.24 6.68
CA PRO A 131 -14.48 0.74 6.61
C PRO A 131 -15.51 1.81 6.17
N SER A 132 -16.71 1.38 5.77
CA SER A 132 -17.83 2.23 5.35
C SER A 132 -18.48 2.94 6.54
N ASN A 133 -17.72 3.75 7.25
CA ASN A 133 -18.22 4.58 8.34
C ASN A 133 -18.64 5.97 7.82
N ARG A 134 -19.93 6.24 7.79
CA ARG A 134 -20.47 7.48 7.23
C ARG A 134 -19.95 8.74 7.91
N GLN A 135 -19.85 8.74 9.23
CA GLN A 135 -19.40 9.92 9.99
C GLN A 135 -17.91 10.18 9.75
N MET A 136 -17.09 9.13 9.85
CA MET A 136 -15.66 9.20 9.57
C MET A 136 -15.40 9.70 8.15
N THR A 137 -16.10 9.13 7.16
CA THR A 137 -15.96 9.49 5.76
C THR A 137 -16.39 10.95 5.50
N THR A 138 -17.47 11.42 6.14
CA THR A 138 -17.91 12.81 6.00
C THR A 138 -16.89 13.79 6.57
N ARG A 139 -16.34 13.50 7.77
CA ARG A 139 -15.29 14.33 8.39
C ARG A 139 -14.00 14.33 7.56
N TRP A 140 -13.61 13.17 7.05
CA TRP A 140 -12.46 13.04 6.18
C TRP A 140 -12.60 13.87 4.91
N LEU A 141 -13.73 13.75 4.17
CA LEU A 141 -13.99 14.54 2.97
C LEU A 141 -13.96 16.06 3.27
N ALA A 142 -14.52 16.50 4.39
CA ALA A 142 -14.45 17.90 4.79
C ALA A 142 -13.04 18.41 5.03
N LYS A 143 -12.15 17.56 5.58
CA LYS A 143 -10.72 17.91 5.78
C LYS A 143 -9.95 17.99 4.46
N THR A 144 -10.32 17.21 3.44
CA THR A 144 -9.60 17.18 2.15
C THR A 144 -9.87 18.43 1.28
N THR A 145 -10.96 19.14 1.52
CA THR A 145 -11.30 20.39 0.81
C THR A 145 -10.25 21.50 0.98
N ASN A 146 -9.42 21.44 2.02
CA ASN A 146 -8.37 22.42 2.27
C ASN A 146 -7.11 22.25 1.40
N GLY A 147 -7.05 21.21 0.54
CA GLY A 147 -6.08 21.05 -0.54
C GLY A 147 -4.63 20.80 -0.15
N ARG A 148 -4.32 20.55 1.13
CA ARG A 148 -2.95 20.28 1.59
C ARG A 148 -2.74 18.81 1.89
N MET A 149 -1.62 18.26 1.40
CA MET A 149 -1.09 16.97 1.82
C MET A 149 -0.69 17.03 3.30
N ARG A 150 -1.11 16.05 4.10
CA ARG A 150 -0.90 16.01 5.57
C ARG A 150 -0.15 14.77 6.03
N VAL A 151 0.29 13.92 5.12
CA VAL A 151 1.07 12.73 5.47
C VAL A 151 2.38 13.11 6.17
N SER A 152 2.99 12.15 6.84
CA SER A 152 4.28 12.35 7.50
C SER A 152 5.37 12.86 6.54
N PRO A 153 6.44 13.49 7.04
CA PRO A 153 7.56 13.91 6.21
C PRO A 153 8.17 12.78 5.39
N TYR A 154 8.26 11.56 5.95
CA TYR A 154 8.77 10.38 5.25
C TYR A 154 7.90 10.03 4.04
N LEU A 155 6.60 9.93 4.23
CA LEU A 155 5.65 9.63 3.17
C LEU A 155 5.56 10.76 2.14
N ALA A 156 5.71 12.02 2.55
CA ALA A 156 5.75 13.16 1.64
C ALA A 156 6.97 13.10 0.69
N GLU A 157 8.12 12.64 1.18
CA GLU A 157 9.29 12.39 0.34
C GLU A 157 9.03 11.24 -0.66
N ALA A 158 8.37 10.17 -0.21
CA ALA A 158 7.99 9.06 -1.10
C ALA A 158 7.03 9.51 -2.22
N VAL A 159 6.07 10.40 -1.94
CA VAL A 159 5.19 11.00 -2.95
C VAL A 159 5.97 11.75 -4.02
N LYS A 160 6.93 12.59 -3.61
CA LYS A 160 7.78 13.33 -4.55
C LYS A 160 8.66 12.40 -5.41
N PHE A 161 9.14 11.30 -4.82
CA PHE A 161 9.95 10.33 -5.52
C PHE A 161 9.13 9.53 -6.56
N ALA A 162 7.87 9.23 -6.27
CA ALA A 162 6.98 8.49 -7.16
C ALA A 162 6.71 9.22 -8.49
N ASP A 163 6.79 10.55 -8.50
CA ASP A 163 6.60 11.34 -9.72
C ASP A 163 7.80 11.29 -10.67
N GLN A 164 8.93 10.72 -10.25
CA GLN A 164 10.18 10.83 -10.99
C GLN A 164 10.56 9.59 -11.80
N ASN A 165 10.53 8.37 -11.22
CA ASN A 165 11.24 7.25 -11.85
C ASN A 165 10.64 5.85 -11.69
N ALA A 166 9.69 5.60 -10.81
CA ALA A 166 9.12 4.27 -10.58
C ALA A 166 7.63 4.27 -10.87
N GLN A 167 7.15 3.18 -11.50
CA GLN A 167 5.72 3.04 -11.81
C GLN A 167 4.93 2.49 -10.63
N VAL A 168 5.59 1.78 -9.70
CA VAL A 168 5.00 1.36 -8.42
C VAL A 168 5.91 1.81 -7.30
N ILE A 169 5.34 2.45 -6.28
CA ILE A 169 6.02 2.78 -5.03
C ILE A 169 5.16 2.24 -3.89
N VAL A 170 5.80 1.54 -2.97
CA VAL A 170 5.23 1.17 -1.67
C VAL A 170 6.11 1.77 -0.59
N ALA A 171 5.56 2.60 0.27
CA ALA A 171 6.29 3.27 1.32
C ALA A 171 5.64 3.05 2.69
N PHE A 172 6.46 2.70 3.68
CA PHE A 172 6.07 2.54 5.07
C PHE A 172 6.84 3.53 5.92
N ASP A 173 6.14 4.36 6.66
CA ASP A 173 6.71 5.15 7.75
C ASP A 173 6.76 4.27 9.01
N LEU A 174 7.97 4.00 9.48
CA LEU A 174 8.23 3.08 10.59
C LEU A 174 8.92 3.81 11.76
N GLU A 175 8.93 5.14 11.76
CA GLU A 175 9.53 5.92 12.83
C GLU A 175 8.81 5.65 14.15
N GLY A 176 9.55 5.17 15.16
CA GLY A 176 9.00 4.82 16.48
C GLY A 176 8.14 3.55 16.53
N VAL A 177 8.07 2.76 15.45
CA VAL A 177 7.28 1.51 15.41
C VAL A 177 7.99 0.34 16.07
N LEU A 178 9.33 0.28 15.97
CA LEU A 178 10.10 -0.85 16.46
C LEU A 178 10.56 -0.66 17.91
N GLU A 179 9.87 -1.31 18.84
CA GLU A 179 10.27 -1.33 20.25
C GLU A 179 11.54 -2.18 20.45
N PRO A 180 12.61 -1.64 21.07
CA PRO A 180 13.89 -2.33 21.20
C PRO A 180 13.79 -3.72 21.84
N ALA A 181 13.01 -3.85 22.90
CA ALA A 181 12.84 -5.12 23.61
C ALA A 181 12.19 -6.20 22.73
N GLU A 182 11.20 -5.82 21.91
CA GLU A 182 10.52 -6.74 21.00
C GLU A 182 11.44 -7.13 19.82
N VAL A 183 12.24 -6.19 19.31
CA VAL A 183 13.22 -6.45 18.27
C VAL A 183 14.26 -7.45 18.78
N GLU A 184 14.81 -7.25 19.99
CA GLU A 184 15.79 -8.14 20.59
C GLU A 184 15.23 -9.55 20.79
N LYS A 185 14.03 -9.65 21.34
CA LYS A 185 13.32 -10.93 21.54
C LYS A 185 13.16 -11.67 20.21
N ARG A 186 12.68 -10.99 19.15
CA ARG A 186 12.49 -11.60 17.83
C ARG A 186 13.80 -12.03 17.16
N LEU A 187 14.87 -11.27 17.36
CA LEU A 187 16.21 -11.68 16.88
C LEU A 187 16.69 -12.96 17.54
N VAL A 188 16.51 -13.08 18.85
CA VAL A 188 16.85 -14.29 19.61
C VAL A 188 15.97 -15.46 19.18
N GLU A 189 14.66 -15.29 19.10
CA GLU A 189 13.70 -16.33 18.70
C GLU A 189 13.91 -16.82 17.26
N SER A 190 14.42 -15.97 16.38
CA SER A 190 14.67 -16.35 14.98
C SER A 190 15.82 -17.35 14.84
N GLY A 191 16.63 -17.55 15.88
CA GLY A 191 17.83 -18.40 15.85
C GLY A 191 18.87 -17.93 14.83
N ALA A 192 18.74 -16.69 14.33
CA ALA A 192 19.69 -16.13 13.38
C ALA A 192 21.05 -16.01 14.05
N VAL A 193 22.02 -16.80 13.59
CA VAL A 193 23.42 -16.62 13.97
C VAL A 193 23.86 -15.32 13.30
N LEU A 194 23.81 -14.23 14.05
CA LEU A 194 24.29 -12.95 13.57
C LEU A 194 25.82 -12.90 13.78
N GLU A 195 26.55 -12.61 12.72
CA GLU A 195 27.99 -12.27 12.82
C GLU A 195 28.22 -10.97 13.61
N VAL A 196 27.13 -10.27 13.91
CA VAL A 196 27.11 -8.99 14.62
C VAL A 196 26.33 -9.15 15.93
N SER A 197 26.71 -8.40 16.96
CA SER A 197 26.02 -8.40 18.26
C SER A 197 24.51 -8.08 18.09
N ALA A 198 23.64 -8.92 18.65
CA ALA A 198 22.18 -8.70 18.64
C ALA A 198 21.82 -7.32 19.22
N ALA A 199 22.50 -6.88 20.29
CA ALA A 199 22.27 -5.57 20.88
C ALA A 199 22.63 -4.42 19.91
N ALA A 200 23.69 -4.54 19.11
CA ALA A 200 24.05 -3.55 18.10
C ALA A 200 23.03 -3.51 16.96
N VAL A 201 22.55 -4.67 16.53
CA VAL A 201 21.47 -4.79 15.51
C VAL A 201 20.18 -4.16 16.04
N THR A 202 19.77 -4.52 17.26
CA THR A 202 18.58 -3.96 17.92
C THR A 202 18.64 -2.43 17.99
N LYS A 203 19.76 -1.88 18.47
CA LYS A 203 19.97 -0.44 18.57
C LYS A 203 19.84 0.24 17.20
N THR A 204 20.36 -0.36 16.14
CA THR A 204 20.30 0.21 14.80
C THR A 204 18.86 0.11 14.24
N LEU A 205 18.18 -1.03 14.40
CA LEU A 205 16.81 -1.21 13.95
C LEU A 205 15.81 -0.28 14.67
N SER A 206 16.05 0.06 15.94
CA SER A 206 15.23 1.04 16.67
C SER A 206 15.35 2.48 16.12
N ASN A 207 16.33 2.72 15.25
CA ASN A 207 16.49 3.99 14.53
C ASN A 207 15.93 3.93 13.09
N LEU A 208 15.15 2.91 12.77
CA LEU A 208 14.51 2.78 11.46
C LEU A 208 13.47 3.90 11.29
N ARG A 209 13.57 4.63 10.20
CA ARG A 209 12.60 5.65 9.82
C ARG A 209 11.53 5.13 8.88
N GLY A 210 11.93 4.28 7.95
CA GLY A 210 10.96 3.72 7.01
C GLY A 210 11.60 2.88 5.92
N VAL A 211 10.73 2.27 5.13
CA VAL A 211 11.10 1.42 3.99
C VAL A 211 10.31 1.86 2.77
N THR A 212 11.00 2.02 1.65
CA THR A 212 10.38 2.33 0.37
C THR A 212 10.79 1.30 -0.67
N LEU A 213 9.82 0.61 -1.28
CA LEU A 213 10.00 -0.23 -2.46
C LEU A 213 9.60 0.57 -3.70
N GLY A 214 10.48 0.62 -4.69
CA GLY A 214 10.21 1.17 -6.01
C GLY A 214 10.32 0.08 -7.07
N VAL A 215 9.34 0.00 -7.99
CA VAL A 215 9.40 -0.90 -9.14
C VAL A 215 9.33 -0.11 -10.43
N THR A 216 10.27 -0.40 -11.31
CA THR A 216 10.34 0.18 -12.66
C THR A 216 9.97 -0.88 -13.68
N VAL A 217 9.02 -0.55 -14.55
CA VAL A 217 8.44 -1.45 -15.55
C VAL A 217 8.62 -0.84 -16.95
N ASN A 218 9.57 -1.36 -17.72
CA ASN A 218 9.87 -0.90 -19.08
C ASN A 218 9.89 -2.09 -20.07
N ASP A 219 11.05 -2.40 -20.64
CA ASP A 219 11.32 -3.62 -21.42
C ASP A 219 11.56 -4.84 -20.52
N ARG A 220 11.99 -4.58 -19.31
CA ARG A 220 12.14 -5.51 -18.20
C ARG A 220 11.65 -4.87 -16.91
N ILE A 221 11.47 -5.69 -15.89
CA ILE A 221 11.06 -5.24 -14.56
C ILE A 221 12.29 -5.22 -13.67
N SER A 222 12.44 -4.17 -12.86
CA SER A 222 13.47 -4.06 -11.83
C SER A 222 12.89 -3.46 -10.56
N GLY A 223 13.41 -3.90 -9.42
CA GLY A 223 13.01 -3.43 -8.11
C GLY A 223 14.17 -2.81 -7.33
N ALA A 224 13.83 -1.88 -6.44
CA ALA A 224 14.76 -1.34 -5.47
C ALA A 224 14.04 -1.10 -4.15
N ILE A 225 14.60 -1.60 -3.05
CA ILE A 225 14.15 -1.32 -1.70
C ILE A 225 15.17 -0.38 -1.06
N LYS A 226 14.66 0.71 -0.51
CA LYS A 226 15.42 1.68 0.27
C LYS A 226 14.97 1.55 1.72
N ILE A 227 15.91 1.36 2.64
CA ILE A 227 15.68 1.29 4.08
C ILE A 227 16.39 2.49 4.70
N ASP A 228 15.65 3.40 5.30
CA ASP A 228 16.13 4.67 5.83
C ASP A 228 16.22 4.62 7.35
N PHE A 229 17.31 5.11 7.89
CA PHE A 229 17.58 5.18 9.33
C PHE A 229 17.83 6.63 9.76
N SER A 230 17.67 6.92 11.04
CA SER A 230 18.07 8.20 11.64
C SER A 230 19.56 8.26 12.00
N SER A 231 20.26 7.12 11.96
CA SER A 231 21.71 6.97 12.25
C SER A 231 22.37 5.98 11.29
N ASP A 232 23.69 5.86 11.35
CA ASP A 232 24.48 4.95 10.51
C ASP A 232 24.02 3.49 10.66
N PRO A 233 23.61 2.80 9.57
CA PRO A 233 23.15 1.41 9.60
C PRO A 233 24.25 0.37 9.38
N SER A 234 25.54 0.71 9.50
CA SER A 234 26.67 -0.17 9.18
C SER A 234 26.60 -1.53 9.89
N ASN A 235 26.10 -1.57 11.14
CA ASN A 235 25.92 -2.80 11.91
C ASN A 235 24.83 -3.72 11.36
N VAL A 236 23.87 -3.20 10.62
CA VAL A 236 22.74 -3.97 10.04
C VAL A 236 22.99 -4.30 8.58
N THR A 237 23.80 -3.52 7.87
CA THR A 237 24.05 -3.69 6.44
C THR A 237 24.39 -5.13 6.03
N PRO A 238 25.29 -5.87 6.70
CA PRO A 238 25.64 -7.25 6.31
C PRO A 238 24.47 -8.23 6.40
N VAL A 239 23.56 -8.02 7.34
CA VAL A 239 22.44 -8.92 7.65
C VAL A 239 21.09 -8.39 7.15
N SER A 240 21.05 -7.18 6.59
CA SER A 240 19.82 -6.47 6.19
C SER A 240 18.95 -7.27 5.21
N LYS A 241 19.55 -7.91 4.22
CA LYS A 241 18.82 -8.74 3.25
C LYS A 241 18.19 -9.97 3.91
N ALA A 242 18.91 -10.64 4.79
CA ALA A 242 18.40 -11.81 5.52
C ALA A 242 17.23 -11.41 6.45
N ILE A 243 17.36 -10.31 7.19
CA ILE A 243 16.30 -9.78 8.05
C ILE A 243 15.07 -9.43 7.21
N LEU A 244 15.23 -8.73 6.10
CA LEU A 244 14.13 -8.35 5.22
C LEU A 244 13.40 -9.57 4.65
N ILE A 245 14.12 -10.55 4.12
CA ILE A 245 13.55 -11.79 3.59
C ILE A 245 12.80 -12.55 4.68
N ALA A 246 13.37 -12.66 5.88
CA ALA A 246 12.72 -13.32 7.01
C ALA A 246 11.44 -12.60 7.44
N ALA A 247 11.44 -11.25 7.47
CA ALA A 247 10.28 -10.45 7.78
C ALA A 247 9.18 -10.64 6.74
N LEU A 248 9.50 -10.58 5.45
CA LEU A 248 8.56 -10.81 4.35
C LEU A 248 7.96 -12.22 4.44
N LYS A 249 8.79 -13.24 4.57
CA LYS A 249 8.36 -14.64 4.66
C LYS A 249 7.44 -14.91 5.85
N LYS A 250 7.74 -14.34 7.02
CA LYS A 250 6.89 -14.44 8.23
C LYS A 250 5.49 -13.91 7.98
N ASN A 251 5.34 -12.94 7.08
CA ASN A 251 4.08 -12.29 6.72
C ASN A 251 3.47 -12.85 5.43
N GLY A 252 3.89 -14.04 5.00
CA GLY A 252 3.34 -14.72 3.82
C GLY A 252 3.77 -14.12 2.49
N LEU A 253 4.75 -13.21 2.49
CA LEU A 253 5.26 -12.54 1.32
C LEU A 253 6.57 -13.21 0.87
N MET A 254 6.52 -13.90 -0.26
CA MET A 254 7.71 -14.54 -0.84
C MET A 254 8.04 -13.92 -2.18
N ILE A 255 8.89 -12.88 -2.16
CA ILE A 255 9.44 -12.28 -3.36
C ILE A 255 10.85 -12.84 -3.53
N ASP A 256 10.95 -13.99 -4.21
CA ASP A 256 12.22 -14.75 -4.36
C ASP A 256 13.32 -13.93 -5.05
N ASP A 257 12.95 -13.00 -5.91
CA ASP A 257 13.85 -12.11 -6.63
C ASP A 257 14.81 -11.37 -5.68
N ILE A 258 14.34 -10.97 -4.48
CA ILE A 258 15.10 -10.20 -3.50
C ILE A 258 16.38 -10.95 -3.05
N ALA A 259 16.37 -12.27 -3.05
CA ALA A 259 17.54 -13.07 -2.68
C ALA A 259 18.75 -12.77 -3.59
N SER A 260 18.50 -12.48 -4.87
CA SER A 260 19.53 -12.19 -5.87
C SER A 260 19.96 -10.70 -5.90
N TRP A 261 19.26 -9.81 -5.21
CA TRP A 261 19.51 -8.37 -5.29
C TRP A 261 20.82 -7.96 -4.62
N ASN A 262 21.46 -6.95 -5.18
CA ASN A 262 22.65 -6.34 -4.60
C ASN A 262 22.30 -5.45 -3.42
N VAL A 263 23.12 -5.50 -2.36
CA VAL A 263 23.01 -4.63 -1.19
C VAL A 263 24.10 -3.58 -1.26
N THR A 264 23.74 -2.34 -1.08
CA THR A 264 24.66 -1.20 -0.94
C THR A 264 24.24 -0.36 0.26
N SER A 265 25.19 0.35 0.88
CA SER A 265 24.93 1.29 1.96
C SER A 265 25.59 2.63 1.63
N SER A 266 24.88 3.71 1.92
CA SER A 266 25.39 5.09 1.76
C SER A 266 24.72 6.01 2.75
N GLY A 267 25.50 6.70 3.58
CA GLY A 267 24.98 7.51 4.67
C GLY A 267 24.07 6.69 5.60
N ASN A 268 22.90 7.19 5.89
CA ASN A 268 21.93 6.53 6.76
C ASN A 268 20.94 5.62 5.99
N GLN A 269 21.34 5.09 4.84
CA GLN A 269 20.49 4.28 3.98
C GLN A 269 21.13 2.95 3.64
N ILE A 270 20.30 1.90 3.60
CA ILE A 270 20.62 0.63 2.94
C ILE A 270 19.72 0.52 1.70
N ARG A 271 20.30 0.12 0.59
CA ARG A 271 19.58 -0.11 -0.67
C ARG A 271 19.80 -1.53 -1.15
N LEU A 272 18.71 -2.22 -1.43
CA LEU A 272 18.73 -3.49 -2.16
C LEU A 272 18.14 -3.23 -3.55
N SER A 273 18.77 -3.73 -4.61
CA SER A 273 18.22 -3.54 -5.97
C SER A 273 18.66 -4.63 -6.91
N GLY A 274 17.79 -4.97 -7.86
CA GLY A 274 18.06 -5.99 -8.87
C GLY A 274 16.92 -6.20 -9.86
N PRO A 275 17.06 -7.18 -10.75
CA PRO A 275 16.00 -7.58 -11.65
C PRO A 275 14.84 -8.20 -10.88
N MET A 276 13.64 -8.10 -11.47
CA MET A 276 12.42 -8.69 -10.91
C MET A 276 11.72 -9.48 -12.02
N THR A 277 11.17 -10.62 -11.65
CA THR A 277 10.34 -11.45 -12.53
C THR A 277 8.91 -10.90 -12.61
N SER A 278 8.16 -11.30 -13.64
CA SER A 278 6.72 -10.99 -13.72
C SER A 278 5.96 -11.61 -12.54
N GLU A 279 6.42 -12.74 -12.00
CA GLU A 279 5.82 -13.37 -10.81
C GLU A 279 6.05 -12.52 -9.56
N GLY A 280 7.29 -12.09 -9.28
CA GLY A 280 7.58 -11.18 -8.16
C GLY A 280 6.82 -9.87 -8.27
N PHE A 281 6.64 -9.35 -9.49
CA PHE A 281 5.82 -8.16 -9.73
C PHE A 281 4.33 -8.40 -9.41
N ARG A 282 3.76 -9.57 -9.78
CA ARG A 282 2.38 -9.94 -9.42
C ARG A 282 2.21 -10.09 -7.91
N GLN A 283 3.20 -10.65 -7.21
CA GLN A 283 3.17 -10.76 -5.75
C GLN A 283 3.14 -9.37 -5.08
N ILE A 284 3.89 -8.39 -5.59
CA ILE A 284 3.76 -7.00 -5.12
C ILE A 284 2.38 -6.44 -5.45
N GLY A 285 1.85 -6.74 -6.63
CA GLY A 285 0.50 -6.36 -7.03
C GLY A 285 -0.58 -6.92 -6.11
N SER A 286 -0.44 -8.15 -5.62
CA SER A 286 -1.39 -8.76 -4.69
C SER A 286 -1.43 -8.04 -3.33
N LEU A 287 -0.31 -7.47 -2.87
CA LEU A 287 -0.28 -6.63 -1.67
C LEU A 287 -1.15 -5.38 -1.78
N VAL A 288 -1.29 -4.88 -3.00
CA VAL A 288 -2.14 -3.72 -3.31
C VAL A 288 -3.61 -4.11 -3.39
N HIS A 289 -3.91 -5.38 -3.67
CA HIS A 289 -5.28 -5.87 -3.90
C HIS A 289 -5.92 -6.52 -2.67
N GLN A 290 -5.14 -7.05 -1.73
CA GLN A 290 -5.65 -7.81 -0.57
C GLN A 290 -6.79 -7.16 0.22
N PRO A 291 -6.86 -5.84 0.46
CA PRO A 291 -7.98 -5.25 1.21
C PRO A 291 -9.32 -5.25 0.48
N LEU A 292 -9.33 -5.58 -0.83
CA LEU A 292 -10.50 -5.42 -1.69
C LEU A 292 -11.01 -6.75 -2.26
N GLU A 293 -10.21 -7.82 -2.27
CA GLU A 293 -10.55 -9.10 -2.89
C GLU A 293 -11.03 -10.17 -1.90
N ASP A 294 -10.55 -10.20 -0.68
CA ASP A 294 -10.92 -11.25 0.29
C ASP A 294 -12.41 -11.26 0.65
N ASP A 295 -13.11 -10.11 0.52
CA ASP A 295 -14.56 -10.04 0.76
C ASP A 295 -15.41 -10.31 -0.48
N MET A 296 -14.85 -10.30 -1.69
CA MET A 296 -15.61 -10.54 -2.93
C MET A 296 -15.70 -12.02 -3.31
N HIS A 297 -14.86 -12.90 -2.77
CA HIS A 297 -14.86 -14.34 -3.07
C HIS A 297 -15.71 -15.20 -2.12
N GLY A 298 -16.41 -14.60 -1.16
CA GLY A 298 -17.35 -15.27 -0.29
C GLY A 298 -18.59 -15.88 -0.98
N ALA A 299 -18.73 -15.70 -2.31
CA ALA A 299 -19.90 -16.18 -3.08
C ALA A 299 -19.62 -17.34 -4.04
N SER A 300 -18.38 -17.82 -4.19
CA SER A 300 -18.15 -19.02 -5.04
C SER A 300 -16.98 -19.88 -4.55
N GLY A 301 -17.32 -20.91 -3.76
CA GLY A 301 -16.62 -22.21 -3.77
C GLY A 301 -15.30 -22.31 -3.01
N GLY A 302 -15.34 -22.51 -1.72
CA GLY A 302 -14.62 -23.57 -1.03
C GLY A 302 -13.10 -23.49 -0.91
N VAL A 303 -12.56 -22.69 0.02
CA VAL A 303 -11.57 -23.17 1.00
C VAL A 303 -11.79 -22.38 2.29
N THR A 304 -12.21 -23.06 3.33
CA THR A 304 -12.48 -22.52 4.67
C THR A 304 -11.17 -22.16 5.36
N SER A 305 -10.89 -20.87 5.53
CA SER A 305 -10.15 -20.43 6.69
C SER A 305 -11.13 -19.72 7.63
N ASN A 306 -11.74 -20.49 8.52
CA ASN A 306 -12.48 -19.97 9.67
C ASN A 306 -11.49 -19.33 10.67
N ALA A 307 -11.18 -18.06 10.47
CA ALA A 307 -10.71 -17.22 11.55
C ALA A 307 -11.83 -16.21 11.83
N GLU A 308 -12.73 -16.54 12.73
CA GLU A 308 -13.58 -15.53 13.35
C GLU A 308 -12.67 -14.43 13.94
N PRO A 309 -12.99 -13.13 13.73
CA PRO A 309 -12.26 -12.05 14.39
C PRO A 309 -12.39 -12.28 15.89
N THR A 310 -11.28 -12.54 16.54
CA THR A 310 -11.27 -12.80 17.99
C THR A 310 -11.89 -11.61 18.71
N LYS A 311 -12.71 -11.86 19.75
CA LYS A 311 -13.33 -10.81 20.58
C LYS A 311 -12.32 -9.75 21.06
N GLN A 312 -11.05 -10.10 21.11
CA GLN A 312 -9.92 -9.24 21.45
C GLN A 312 -9.62 -8.17 20.39
N ASN A 313 -9.73 -8.52 19.10
CA ASN A 313 -9.55 -7.56 17.98
C ASN A 313 -10.69 -6.53 17.94
N MET A 314 -11.92 -6.96 18.24
CA MET A 314 -13.07 -6.05 18.35
C MET A 314 -12.92 -5.07 19.54
N ALA A 315 -12.44 -5.54 20.69
CA ALA A 315 -12.26 -4.71 21.88
C ALA A 315 -11.15 -3.66 21.68
N THR A 316 -10.06 -4.00 20.98
CA THR A 316 -8.96 -3.08 20.69
C THR A 316 -9.40 -2.02 19.67
N ARG A 317 -10.13 -2.41 18.63
CA ARG A 317 -10.74 -1.49 17.65
C ARG A 317 -11.70 -0.51 18.33
N THR A 318 -12.51 -0.98 19.27
CA THR A 318 -13.44 -0.13 20.04
C THR A 318 -12.71 0.86 20.95
N LYS A 319 -11.58 0.45 21.58
CA LYS A 319 -10.77 1.35 22.42
C LYS A 319 -10.08 2.45 21.62
N GLN A 320 -9.50 2.13 20.43
CA GLN A 320 -8.94 3.13 19.53
C GLN A 320 -10.02 4.11 19.05
N TYR A 321 -11.21 3.62 18.71
CA TYR A 321 -12.35 4.45 18.32
C TYR A 321 -12.78 5.45 19.39
N LEU A 322 -12.65 5.09 20.67
CA LEU A 322 -13.03 5.95 21.80
C LEU A 322 -11.91 6.91 22.22
N GLY A 323 -10.65 6.64 21.80
CA GLY A 323 -9.50 7.51 22.08
C GLY A 323 -9.35 8.67 21.09
N ASP A 324 -9.97 8.57 19.90
CA ASP A 324 -9.92 9.56 18.83
C ASP A 324 -11.15 10.51 18.80
N ILE A 325 -12.05 10.40 19.78
CA ILE A 325 -13.21 11.27 20.03
C ILE A 325 -12.86 12.27 21.13
#